data_fb6ddd0cb86d237a98ccdef5776e4a25
#
_entry.id   fb6ddd0cb86d237a98ccdef5776e4a25
#
_cell.length_a   1.000
_cell.length_b   1.000
_cell.length_c   1.000
_cell.angle_alpha   90.00
_cell.angle_beta   90.00
_cell.angle_gamma   90.00
#
_symmetry.space_group_name_H-M   'P 1'
#
loop_
_entity.id
_entity.type
_entity.pdbx_description
1 polymer ?
#
loop_
_entity_poly.entity_id
_entity_poly.type
_entity_poly.pdbx_seq_one_letter_code
_entity_poly.pdbx_strand_id
1 'polypeptide(L)'
;CTPSRAACITGRYAVRSGMYNIGMLRESHGMRGEEVTLAEVLSKVGYATAFHGKWHLGDIEESYPHNQGFDEAFFTGYNQILSLNSKKAELANASIGLHEDLLPEDPYKLDDTFVTKGWVQIAEGTKGGPTRQWGDNSHETYMKSDPEAQRRTLEFIERNAKAGKPFYVANCPNMTSFIPNPKTVSTAPSILQDGLE
;
A
#
# COMPACT_ATOMS: atom_id res chain seq x y z
N CYS A 1 1.69 -4.67 10.77
CA CYS A 1 0.68 -4.04 9.88
C CYS A 1 -0.18 -5.09 9.18
N THR A 2 0.43 -6.12 8.57
CA THR A 2 -0.27 -7.17 7.81
C THR A 2 -1.43 -7.80 8.61
N PRO A 3 -1.23 -8.28 9.86
CA PRO A 3 -2.32 -8.91 10.60
C PRO A 3 -3.52 -7.99 10.83
N SER A 4 -3.26 -6.74 11.20
CA SER A 4 -4.33 -5.76 11.47
C SER A 4 -5.09 -5.37 10.20
N ARG A 5 -4.38 -5.23 9.08
CA ARG A 5 -4.99 -4.94 7.78
C ARG A 5 -5.84 -6.08 7.29
N ALA A 6 -5.32 -7.31 7.37
CA ALA A 6 -6.08 -8.52 7.02
C ALA A 6 -7.36 -8.64 7.87
N ALA A 7 -7.24 -8.46 9.18
CA ALA A 7 -8.41 -8.50 10.07
C ALA A 7 -9.43 -7.39 9.74
N CYS A 8 -8.98 -6.18 9.45
CA CYS A 8 -9.86 -5.06 9.08
C CYS A 8 -10.63 -5.34 7.78
N ILE A 9 -9.96 -5.86 6.77
CA ILE A 9 -10.56 -6.07 5.44
C ILE A 9 -11.45 -7.31 5.38
N THR A 10 -11.09 -8.38 6.12
CA THR A 10 -11.83 -9.66 6.09
C THR A 10 -12.81 -9.85 7.24
N GLY A 11 -12.72 -9.04 8.29
CA GLY A 11 -13.49 -9.26 9.54
C GLY A 11 -13.08 -10.53 10.31
N ARG A 12 -11.96 -11.16 9.94
CA ARG A 12 -11.46 -12.40 10.56
C ARG A 12 -10.21 -12.16 11.39
N TYR A 13 -10.00 -12.99 12.39
CA TYR A 13 -8.69 -13.02 13.06
C TYR A 13 -7.59 -13.38 12.07
N ALA A 14 -6.51 -12.61 12.05
CA ALA A 14 -5.41 -12.77 11.09
C ALA A 14 -4.81 -14.19 11.07
N VAL A 15 -4.80 -14.88 12.21
CA VAL A 15 -4.34 -16.28 12.29
C VAL A 15 -5.20 -17.23 11.43
N ARG A 16 -6.48 -16.92 11.22
CA ARG A 16 -7.39 -17.75 10.42
C ARG A 16 -7.24 -17.52 8.91
N SER A 17 -6.76 -16.35 8.51
CA SER A 17 -6.46 -16.04 7.10
C SER A 17 -5.01 -16.35 6.72
N GLY A 18 -4.21 -16.87 7.64
CA GLY A 18 -2.78 -17.10 7.41
C GLY A 18 -1.90 -15.82 7.47
N MET A 19 -2.52 -14.65 7.69
CA MET A 19 -1.86 -13.35 7.66
C MET A 19 -1.42 -12.89 9.06
N TYR A 20 -0.91 -13.80 9.88
CA TYR A 20 -0.55 -13.55 11.28
C TYR A 20 0.84 -12.92 11.47
N ASN A 21 1.70 -12.99 10.47
CA ASN A 21 3.01 -12.35 10.45
C ASN A 21 3.02 -11.07 9.58
N ILE A 22 4.01 -10.23 9.79
CA ILE A 22 4.25 -9.09 8.90
C ILE A 22 4.79 -9.65 7.59
N GLY A 23 4.07 -9.36 6.49
CA GLY A 23 4.53 -9.70 5.15
C GLY A 23 5.80 -8.91 4.81
N MET A 24 6.75 -9.58 4.19
CA MET A 24 8.01 -8.99 3.73
C MET A 24 8.06 -8.96 2.20
N LEU A 25 8.91 -8.10 1.66
CA LEU A 25 9.16 -8.02 0.23
C LEU A 25 9.56 -9.38 -0.34
N ARG A 26 9.01 -9.73 -1.50
CA ARG A 26 9.32 -10.97 -2.25
C ARG A 26 8.91 -12.26 -1.56
N GLU A 27 8.06 -12.20 -0.57
CA GLU A 27 7.39 -13.39 -0.13
C GLU A 27 6.41 -13.81 -1.23
N SER A 28 6.54 -15.06 -1.69
CA SER A 28 5.68 -15.61 -2.76
C SER A 28 4.26 -15.94 -2.26
N HIS A 29 3.78 -15.25 -1.24
CA HIS A 29 2.45 -15.43 -0.66
C HIS A 29 1.85 -14.09 -0.23
N GLY A 30 0.55 -14.07 -0.12
CA GLY A 30 -0.22 -12.92 0.29
C GLY A 30 -1.59 -13.38 0.77
N MET A 31 -2.50 -12.45 0.89
CA MET A 31 -3.90 -12.76 1.16
C MET A 31 -4.45 -13.62 0.02
N ARG A 32 -5.05 -14.76 0.39
CA ARG A 32 -5.54 -15.73 -0.59
C ARG A 32 -6.76 -15.20 -1.32
N GLY A 33 -6.92 -15.60 -2.58
CA GLY A 33 -8.08 -15.24 -3.39
C GLY A 33 -9.42 -15.76 -2.86
N GLU A 34 -9.41 -16.79 -2.00
CA GLU A 34 -10.64 -17.31 -1.37
C GLU A 34 -11.11 -16.51 -0.15
N GLU A 35 -10.28 -15.57 0.35
CA GLU A 35 -10.69 -14.72 1.47
C GLU A 35 -11.78 -13.75 1.01
N VAL A 36 -12.86 -13.70 1.77
CA VAL A 36 -13.96 -12.79 1.48
C VAL A 36 -13.67 -11.44 2.15
N THR A 37 -13.55 -10.41 1.35
CA THR A 37 -13.27 -9.05 1.82
C THR A 37 -14.53 -8.22 1.98
N LEU A 38 -14.44 -7.17 2.81
CA LEU A 38 -15.50 -6.16 2.93
C LEU A 38 -15.84 -5.52 1.58
N ALA A 39 -14.82 -5.30 0.73
CA ALA A 39 -15.03 -4.75 -0.61
C ALA A 39 -15.89 -5.67 -1.49
N GLU A 40 -15.63 -6.99 -1.44
CA GLU A 40 -16.44 -7.97 -2.18
C GLU A 40 -17.88 -8.02 -1.69
N VAL A 41 -18.09 -8.01 -0.38
CA VAL A 41 -19.43 -8.02 0.21
C VAL A 41 -20.21 -6.77 -0.21
N LEU A 42 -19.60 -5.60 -0.08
CA LEU A 42 -20.23 -4.33 -0.44
C LEU A 42 -20.48 -4.20 -1.94
N SER A 43 -19.53 -4.66 -2.78
CA SER A 43 -19.70 -4.66 -4.25
C SER A 43 -20.93 -5.50 -4.68
N LYS A 44 -21.18 -6.65 -4.01
CA LYS A 44 -22.36 -7.48 -4.28
C LYS A 44 -23.70 -6.81 -3.99
N VAL A 45 -23.71 -5.81 -3.12
CA VAL A 45 -24.91 -5.04 -2.79
C VAL A 45 -24.95 -3.64 -3.41
N GLY A 46 -24.14 -3.43 -4.44
CA GLY A 46 -24.21 -2.25 -5.30
C GLY A 46 -23.30 -1.08 -4.91
N TYR A 47 -22.44 -1.25 -3.92
CA TYR A 47 -21.46 -0.21 -3.61
C TYR A 47 -20.36 -0.15 -4.69
N ALA A 48 -19.91 1.06 -5.00
CA ALA A 48 -18.64 1.27 -5.65
C ALA A 48 -17.51 1.11 -4.62
N THR A 49 -16.40 0.48 -5.00
CA THR A 49 -15.33 0.18 -4.06
C THR A 49 -13.97 0.63 -4.58
N ALA A 50 -13.16 1.28 -3.73
CA ALA A 50 -11.81 1.71 -4.08
C ALA A 50 -10.81 1.51 -2.95
N PHE A 51 -9.57 1.23 -3.31
CA PHE A 51 -8.45 1.16 -2.39
C PHE A 51 -7.32 2.10 -2.83
N HIS A 52 -6.88 2.99 -1.93
CA HIS A 52 -5.80 3.93 -2.23
C HIS A 52 -4.77 3.96 -1.09
N GLY A 53 -3.49 3.82 -1.44
CA GLY A 53 -2.36 3.89 -0.51
C GLY A 53 -1.75 2.54 -0.15
N LYS A 54 -1.24 2.39 1.06
CA LYS A 54 -0.51 1.20 1.50
C LYS A 54 -1.41 -0.03 1.60
N TRP A 55 -1.06 -1.10 0.86
CA TRP A 55 -1.77 -2.40 0.90
C TRP A 55 -1.26 -3.33 2.00
N HIS A 56 -0.06 -3.84 1.87
CA HIS A 56 0.66 -4.72 2.80
C HIS A 56 -0.02 -6.08 3.09
N LEU A 57 -0.72 -6.63 2.11
CA LEU A 57 -1.36 -7.95 2.21
C LEU A 57 -0.88 -8.93 1.13
N GLY A 58 0.31 -8.71 0.60
CA GLY A 58 0.98 -9.55 -0.38
C GLY A 58 1.43 -8.79 -1.61
N ASP A 59 2.35 -9.41 -2.32
CA ASP A 59 2.98 -8.90 -3.54
C ASP A 59 2.85 -9.87 -4.72
N ILE A 60 1.85 -10.75 -4.66
CA ILE A 60 1.43 -11.62 -5.75
C ILE A 60 0.11 -11.09 -6.35
N GLU A 61 -0.08 -11.34 -7.66
CA GLU A 61 -1.19 -10.78 -8.43
C GLU A 61 -2.56 -11.03 -7.78
N GLU A 62 -2.82 -12.24 -7.30
CA GLU A 62 -4.11 -12.58 -6.69
C GLU A 62 -4.40 -11.82 -5.40
N SER A 63 -3.37 -11.38 -4.68
CA SER A 63 -3.51 -10.66 -3.40
C SER A 63 -3.70 -9.17 -3.55
N TYR A 64 -3.59 -8.62 -4.75
CA TYR A 64 -3.72 -7.17 -4.97
C TYR A 64 -5.16 -6.67 -4.77
N PRO A 65 -5.36 -5.41 -4.33
CA PRO A 65 -6.69 -4.94 -3.92
C PRO A 65 -7.77 -5.10 -5.00
N HIS A 66 -7.45 -4.84 -6.27
CA HIS A 66 -8.42 -4.96 -7.36
C HIS A 66 -8.79 -6.43 -7.69
N ASN A 67 -7.99 -7.40 -7.24
CA ASN A 67 -8.30 -8.83 -7.27
C ASN A 67 -8.95 -9.31 -5.97
N GLN A 68 -9.04 -8.42 -4.97
CA GLN A 68 -9.63 -8.64 -3.64
C GLN A 68 -10.91 -7.79 -3.44
N GLY A 69 -11.67 -7.57 -4.52
CA GLY A 69 -13.00 -7.01 -4.49
C GLY A 69 -13.12 -5.50 -4.70
N PHE A 70 -12.02 -4.77 -4.76
CA PHE A 70 -12.07 -3.34 -5.06
C PHE A 70 -12.21 -3.11 -6.57
N ASP A 71 -13.16 -2.25 -6.97
CA ASP A 71 -13.41 -1.92 -8.37
C ASP A 71 -12.23 -1.14 -9.00
N GLU A 72 -11.57 -0.30 -8.20
CA GLU A 72 -10.34 0.40 -8.58
C GLU A 72 -9.35 0.44 -7.43
N ALA A 73 -8.07 0.40 -7.74
CA ALA A 73 -6.99 0.45 -6.78
C ALA A 73 -5.81 1.28 -7.28
N PHE A 74 -5.24 2.05 -6.37
CA PHE A 74 -3.96 2.71 -6.51
C PHE A 74 -3.18 2.49 -5.23
N PHE A 75 -2.10 1.72 -5.26
CA PHE A 75 -1.52 1.22 -4.02
C PHE A 75 0.00 1.08 -4.07
N THR A 76 0.59 1.15 -2.88
CA THR A 76 1.96 0.72 -2.63
C THR A 76 1.93 -0.66 -1.97
N GLY A 77 2.79 -1.57 -2.40
CA GLY A 77 2.85 -2.91 -1.82
C GLY A 77 3.20 -2.87 -0.34
N TYR A 78 4.13 -2.00 0.03
CA TYR A 78 4.66 -1.88 1.39
C TYR A 78 4.73 -0.42 1.83
N ASN A 79 5.13 -0.18 3.09
CA ASN A 79 5.37 1.17 3.59
C ASN A 79 6.71 1.74 3.08
N GLN A 80 6.88 3.05 3.28
CA GLN A 80 8.09 3.76 2.84
C GLN A 80 9.40 3.19 3.39
N ILE A 81 9.39 2.57 4.57
CA ILE A 81 10.58 1.98 5.17
C ILE A 81 11.15 0.89 4.25
N LEU A 82 10.30 -0.01 3.79
CA LEU A 82 10.72 -1.10 2.91
C LEU A 82 11.06 -0.61 1.49
N SER A 83 10.38 0.45 1.05
CA SER A 83 10.59 1.04 -0.28
C SER A 83 11.85 1.92 -0.35
N LEU A 84 12.28 2.49 0.76
CA LEU A 84 13.40 3.44 0.83
C LEU A 84 14.62 2.88 1.57
N ASN A 85 14.60 1.60 1.94
CA ASN A 85 15.70 0.97 2.65
C ASN A 85 16.93 0.84 1.78
N SER A 86 18.05 1.31 2.29
CA SER A 86 19.37 1.06 1.75
C SER A 86 20.40 0.98 2.86
N LYS A 87 21.58 0.49 2.52
CA LYS A 87 22.75 0.50 3.42
C LYS A 87 23.13 1.89 3.91
N LYS A 88 22.73 2.95 3.19
CA LYS A 88 22.96 4.35 3.56
C LYS A 88 21.87 4.95 4.46
N ALA A 89 20.77 4.26 4.67
CA ALA A 89 19.64 4.71 5.48
C ALA A 89 19.74 4.12 6.90
N GLU A 90 20.66 4.58 7.72
CA GLU A 90 20.96 4.06 9.07
C GLU A 90 19.73 3.88 9.95
N LEU A 91 18.80 4.84 9.92
CA LEU A 91 17.58 4.79 10.73
C LEU A 91 16.61 3.70 10.26
N ALA A 92 16.51 3.46 8.96
CA ALA A 92 15.63 2.42 8.42
C ALA A 92 16.10 1.03 8.86
N ASN A 93 17.39 0.77 8.84
CA ASN A 93 17.99 -0.50 9.25
C ASN A 93 17.74 -0.79 10.73
N ALA A 94 17.88 0.23 11.58
CA ALA A 94 17.62 0.11 13.01
C ALA A 94 16.15 -0.18 13.35
N SER A 95 15.23 0.39 12.55
CA SER A 95 13.80 0.34 12.86
C SER A 95 13.13 -0.98 12.49
N ILE A 96 13.61 -1.69 11.48
CA ILE A 96 12.97 -2.90 10.97
C ILE A 96 13.81 -4.17 11.13
N GLY A 97 15.03 -4.06 11.62
CA GLY A 97 15.91 -5.21 11.86
C GLY A 97 16.26 -6.00 10.60
N LEU A 98 16.20 -5.39 9.43
CA LEU A 98 16.62 -6.03 8.19
C LEU A 98 18.14 -6.17 8.16
N HIS A 99 18.59 -7.32 7.70
CA HIS A 99 20.01 -7.58 7.51
C HIS A 99 20.56 -6.70 6.39
N GLU A 100 21.78 -6.18 6.56
CA GLU A 100 22.42 -5.27 5.60
C GLU A 100 22.46 -5.83 4.16
N ASP A 101 22.64 -7.15 4.02
CA ASP A 101 22.71 -7.82 2.72
C ASP A 101 21.36 -7.83 1.96
N LEU A 102 20.26 -7.51 2.64
CA LEU A 102 18.93 -7.44 2.02
C LEU A 102 18.58 -6.03 1.53
N LEU A 103 19.45 -5.05 1.78
CA LEU A 103 19.20 -3.66 1.45
C LEU A 103 19.90 -3.25 0.17
N PRO A 104 19.24 -2.49 -0.71
CA PRO A 104 19.90 -1.93 -1.89
C PRO A 104 20.98 -0.91 -1.50
N GLU A 105 22.02 -0.79 -2.30
CA GLU A 105 23.12 0.15 -2.05
C GLU A 105 22.69 1.62 -2.13
N ASP A 106 21.70 1.91 -2.96
CA ASP A 106 21.14 3.25 -3.12
C ASP A 106 19.63 3.21 -2.82
N PRO A 107 19.15 3.96 -1.80
CA PRO A 107 17.72 3.99 -1.45
C PRO A 107 16.86 4.61 -2.55
N TYR A 108 17.47 5.35 -3.45
CA TYR A 108 16.82 6.07 -4.54
C TYR A 108 16.95 5.37 -5.89
N LYS A 109 17.79 4.36 -5.96
CA LYS A 109 17.87 3.40 -7.06
C LYS A 109 17.49 2.03 -6.50
N LEU A 110 16.27 1.64 -6.69
CA LEU A 110 15.94 0.23 -6.67
C LEU A 110 16.70 -0.40 -7.82
N ASP A 111 17.69 -1.22 -7.49
CA ASP A 111 18.45 -1.89 -8.52
C ASP A 111 17.53 -2.79 -9.37
N ASP A 112 17.98 -3.15 -10.56
CA ASP A 112 17.24 -4.00 -11.47
C ASP A 112 16.80 -5.33 -10.84
N THR A 113 17.38 -5.76 -9.73
CA THR A 113 17.00 -6.99 -9.04
C THR A 113 15.67 -6.88 -8.31
N PHE A 114 15.24 -5.70 -7.90
CA PHE A 114 13.92 -5.46 -7.37
C PHE A 114 12.89 -5.35 -8.51
N VAL A 115 13.26 -4.72 -9.61
CA VAL A 115 12.39 -4.48 -10.77
C VAL A 115 12.22 -5.75 -11.62
N THR A 116 13.29 -6.52 -11.81
CA THR A 116 13.33 -7.67 -12.71
C THR A 116 12.50 -8.88 -12.27
N LYS A 117 11.97 -8.89 -11.05
CA LYS A 117 11.13 -9.97 -10.53
C LYS A 117 9.63 -9.65 -10.52
N GLY A 118 9.19 -8.65 -11.28
CA GLY A 118 7.78 -8.29 -11.41
C GLY A 118 7.20 -7.55 -10.19
N TRP A 119 8.04 -7.15 -9.24
CA TRP A 119 7.59 -6.33 -8.13
C TRP A 119 7.45 -4.87 -8.55
N VAL A 120 6.30 -4.29 -8.27
CA VAL A 120 6.02 -2.88 -8.51
C VAL A 120 5.89 -2.14 -7.19
N GLN A 121 6.61 -1.02 -7.07
CA GLN A 121 6.59 -0.21 -5.85
C GLN A 121 5.25 0.48 -5.66
N ILE A 122 4.73 1.06 -6.74
CA ILE A 122 3.42 1.71 -6.81
C ILE A 122 2.68 1.10 -7.98
N ALA A 123 1.49 0.62 -7.73
CA ALA A 123 0.68 -0.05 -8.73
C ALA A 123 -0.72 0.55 -8.79
N GLU A 124 -1.35 0.35 -9.92
CA GLU A 124 -2.75 0.62 -10.13
C GLU A 124 -3.42 -0.55 -10.86
N GLY A 125 -4.71 -0.72 -10.64
CA GLY A 125 -5.49 -1.74 -11.29
C GLY A 125 -6.99 -1.49 -11.13
N THR A 126 -7.75 -2.14 -11.99
CA THR A 126 -9.21 -2.18 -11.91
C THR A 126 -9.65 -3.62 -11.86
N LYS A 127 -10.78 -3.88 -11.24
CA LYS A 127 -11.35 -5.23 -11.08
C LYS A 127 -11.40 -5.99 -12.40
N GLY A 128 -10.76 -7.16 -12.43
CA GLY A 128 -10.66 -7.99 -13.62
C GLY A 128 -9.69 -7.47 -14.70
N GLY A 129 -9.01 -6.37 -14.44
CA GLY A 129 -7.98 -5.81 -15.31
C GLY A 129 -6.56 -6.15 -14.83
N PRO A 130 -5.55 -5.88 -15.65
CA PRO A 130 -4.16 -6.11 -15.28
C PRO A 130 -3.66 -5.10 -14.27
N THR A 131 -2.72 -5.53 -13.44
CA THR A 131 -1.91 -4.63 -12.61
C THR A 131 -0.92 -3.87 -13.49
N ARG A 132 -0.81 -2.58 -13.26
CA ARG A 132 0.13 -1.69 -13.94
C ARG A 132 0.99 -0.96 -12.93
N GLN A 133 2.27 -0.83 -13.24
CA GLN A 133 3.14 0.04 -12.47
C GLN A 133 2.79 1.50 -12.76
N TRP A 134 2.74 2.31 -11.70
CA TRP A 134 2.55 3.75 -11.81
C TRP A 134 3.90 4.46 -11.61
N GLY A 135 4.31 5.19 -12.65
CA GLY A 135 5.59 5.89 -12.67
C GLY A 135 6.80 4.95 -12.73
N ASP A 136 7.95 5.50 -12.43
CA ASP A 136 9.18 4.76 -12.22
C ASP A 136 9.37 4.40 -10.72
N ASN A 137 10.31 3.53 -10.42
CA ASN A 137 10.64 3.15 -9.03
C ASN A 137 11.61 4.14 -8.36
N SER A 138 11.50 5.44 -8.66
CA SER A 138 12.30 6.47 -8.05
C SER A 138 11.71 6.96 -6.73
N HIS A 139 12.57 7.53 -5.89
CA HIS A 139 12.14 8.23 -4.67
C HIS A 139 11.19 9.39 -5.00
N GLU A 140 11.43 10.10 -6.09
CA GLU A 140 10.57 11.19 -6.52
C GLU A 140 9.14 10.72 -6.83
N THR A 141 9.00 9.61 -7.55
CA THR A 141 7.70 9.00 -7.83
C THR A 141 7.03 8.51 -6.54
N TYR A 142 7.80 7.88 -5.65
CA TYR A 142 7.26 7.44 -4.37
C TYR A 142 6.70 8.61 -3.53
N MET A 143 7.40 9.74 -3.51
CA MET A 143 6.95 10.95 -2.81
C MET A 143 5.63 11.54 -3.35
N LYS A 144 5.29 11.25 -4.61
CA LYS A 144 4.04 11.67 -5.25
C LYS A 144 2.89 10.71 -4.97
N SER A 145 3.15 9.53 -4.40
CA SER A 145 2.13 8.48 -4.24
C SER A 145 1.00 8.86 -3.30
N ASP A 146 1.29 9.46 -2.15
CA ASP A 146 0.24 9.85 -1.19
C ASP A 146 -0.61 11.03 -1.70
N PRO A 147 -0.05 12.12 -2.25
CA PRO A 147 -0.84 13.14 -2.92
C PRO A 147 -1.74 12.58 -4.03
N GLU A 148 -1.22 11.67 -4.84
CA GLU A 148 -1.99 11.02 -5.91
C GLU A 148 -3.09 10.10 -5.35
N ALA A 149 -2.80 9.31 -4.33
CA ALA A 149 -3.80 8.49 -3.64
C ALA A 149 -4.94 9.35 -3.06
N GLN A 150 -4.60 10.48 -2.47
CA GLN A 150 -5.58 11.41 -1.93
C GLN A 150 -6.43 12.05 -3.03
N ARG A 151 -5.80 12.50 -4.12
CA ARG A 151 -6.52 13.06 -5.27
C ARG A 151 -7.53 12.07 -5.84
N ARG A 152 -7.11 10.81 -6.06
CA ARG A 152 -7.99 9.73 -6.53
C ARG A 152 -9.11 9.42 -5.54
N THR A 153 -8.82 9.46 -4.26
CA THR A 153 -9.85 9.26 -3.20
C THR A 153 -10.93 10.33 -3.29
N LEU A 154 -10.54 11.59 -3.40
CA LEU A 154 -11.50 12.70 -3.51
C LEU A 154 -12.32 12.62 -4.79
N GLU A 155 -11.70 12.33 -5.93
CA GLU A 155 -12.40 12.13 -7.21
C GLU A 155 -13.37 10.95 -7.16
N PHE A 156 -12.98 9.84 -6.52
CA PHE A 156 -13.84 8.68 -6.35
C PHE A 156 -15.08 9.03 -5.50
N ILE A 157 -14.91 9.73 -4.38
CA ILE A 157 -15.99 10.17 -3.52
C ILE A 157 -16.92 11.10 -4.30
N GLU A 158 -16.37 12.13 -4.94
CA GLU A 158 -17.15 13.13 -5.67
C GLU A 158 -17.97 12.52 -6.80
N ARG A 159 -17.35 11.65 -7.61
CA ARG A 159 -18.00 10.96 -8.71
C ARG A 159 -19.20 10.11 -8.25
N ASN A 160 -18.99 9.30 -7.20
CA ASN A 160 -20.05 8.42 -6.71
C ASN A 160 -21.13 9.18 -5.95
N ALA A 161 -20.78 10.20 -5.18
CA ALA A 161 -21.75 11.07 -4.51
C ALA A 161 -22.65 11.80 -5.52
N LYS A 162 -22.08 12.36 -6.60
CA LYS A 162 -22.86 12.99 -7.68
C LYS A 162 -23.78 11.99 -8.40
N ALA A 163 -23.36 10.74 -8.51
CA ALA A 163 -24.15 9.68 -9.12
C ALA A 163 -25.22 9.09 -8.17
N GLY A 164 -25.28 9.52 -6.91
CA GLY A 164 -26.12 8.91 -5.89
C GLY A 164 -25.81 7.44 -5.60
N LYS A 165 -24.60 6.98 -5.93
CA LYS A 165 -24.17 5.60 -5.75
C LYS A 165 -23.51 5.43 -4.37
N PRO A 166 -23.92 4.46 -3.55
CA PRO A 166 -23.22 4.17 -2.31
C PRO A 166 -21.79 3.71 -2.62
N PHE A 167 -20.85 4.06 -1.77
CA PHE A 167 -19.45 3.72 -1.99
C PHE A 167 -18.70 3.36 -0.71
N TYR A 168 -17.65 2.60 -0.88
CA TYR A 168 -16.67 2.27 0.14
C TYR A 168 -15.27 2.58 -0.42
N VAL A 169 -14.54 3.43 0.25
CA VAL A 169 -13.14 3.71 -0.09
C VAL A 169 -12.25 3.53 1.12
N ALA A 170 -11.22 2.72 0.97
CA ALA A 170 -10.16 2.56 1.97
C ALA A 170 -8.96 3.41 1.54
N ASN A 171 -8.74 4.53 2.23
CA ASN A 171 -7.57 5.38 2.02
C ASN A 171 -6.54 5.13 3.14
N CYS A 172 -5.37 4.64 2.77
CA CYS A 172 -4.30 4.22 3.68
C CYS A 172 -2.98 4.93 3.34
N PRO A 173 -2.80 6.21 3.70
CA PRO A 173 -1.60 6.95 3.34
C PRO A 173 -0.34 6.34 3.95
N ASN A 174 0.78 6.46 3.23
CA ASN A 174 2.10 6.02 3.68
C ASN A 174 2.74 7.02 4.65
N MET A 175 2.33 8.29 4.62
CA MET A 175 2.91 9.39 5.42
C MET A 175 2.79 9.21 6.92
N THR A 176 1.91 8.33 7.38
CA THR A 176 1.75 7.98 8.81
C THR A 176 2.69 6.86 9.27
N SER A 177 3.76 6.62 8.52
CA SER A 177 4.76 5.59 8.82
C SER A 177 5.72 6.02 9.94
N PHE A 178 6.42 5.04 10.54
CA PHE A 178 7.35 5.21 11.67
C PHE A 178 8.48 6.20 11.44
N ILE A 179 8.90 6.38 10.19
CA ILE A 179 9.99 7.28 9.84
C ILE A 179 9.39 8.42 9.04
N PRO A 180 9.26 9.61 9.62
CA PRO A 180 8.80 10.77 8.89
C PRO A 180 9.80 11.10 7.78
N ASN A 181 9.30 11.28 6.58
CA ASN A 181 10.12 11.80 5.51
C ASN A 181 10.31 13.30 5.75
N PRO A 182 11.55 13.81 5.88
CA PRO A 182 11.80 15.23 6.14
C PRO A 182 11.12 16.18 5.17
N LYS A 183 10.89 15.74 3.92
CA LYS A 183 10.20 16.55 2.91
C LYS A 183 8.68 16.58 3.08
N THR A 184 8.10 15.60 3.76
CA THR A 184 6.65 15.53 3.99
C THR A 184 6.24 16.01 5.37
N VAL A 185 7.13 15.94 6.36
CA VAL A 185 6.89 16.48 7.71
C VAL A 185 6.58 17.97 7.66
N SER A 186 7.23 18.72 6.75
CA SER A 186 6.97 20.16 6.58
C SER A 186 5.56 20.50 6.10
N THR A 187 4.83 19.54 5.56
CA THR A 187 3.43 19.71 5.09
C THR A 187 2.39 19.20 6.07
N ALA A 188 2.82 18.49 7.14
CA ALA A 188 1.91 18.04 8.17
C ALA A 188 1.40 19.22 9.02
N PRO A 189 0.15 19.19 9.49
CA PRO A 189 -0.32 20.16 10.47
C PRO A 189 0.60 20.18 11.70
N SER A 190 0.84 21.37 12.27
CA SER A 190 1.76 21.57 13.40
C SER A 190 1.51 20.62 14.57
N ILE A 191 0.25 20.33 14.87
CA ILE A 191 -0.14 19.39 15.92
C ILE A 191 0.37 17.96 15.71
N LEU A 192 0.66 17.57 14.46
CA LEU A 192 1.25 16.27 14.14
C LEU A 192 2.78 16.34 14.12
N GLN A 193 3.35 17.52 13.92
CA GLN A 193 4.80 17.73 13.95
C GLN A 193 5.34 17.61 15.38
N ASP A 194 4.64 18.17 16.35
CA ASP A 194 5.02 18.15 17.77
C ASP A 194 4.99 16.73 18.39
N GLY A 195 4.32 15.79 17.77
CA GLY A 195 4.27 14.39 18.22
C GLY A 195 5.35 13.48 17.59
N LEU A 196 6.23 14.05 16.76
CA LEU A 196 7.28 13.32 16.04
C LEU A 196 8.69 13.68 16.55
N GLU A 197 8.81 14.57 17.53
CA GLU A 197 10.02 14.82 18.32
C GLU A 197 10.06 13.87 19.52
#